data_d8c37e8c842313dd9fde2b170cc04380
#
_entry.id   d8c37e8c842313dd9fde2b170cc04380
#
_cell.length_a   1.000
_cell.length_b   1.000
_cell.length_c   1.000
_cell.angle_alpha   90.00
_cell.angle_beta   90.00
_cell.angle_gamma   90.00
#
_symmetry.space_group_name_H-M   'P 1'
#
loop_
_entity.id
_entity.type
_entity.pdbx_description
1 polymer ?
#
loop_
_entity_poly.entity_id
_entity_poly.type
_entity_poly.pdbx_seq_one_letter_code
_entity_poly.pdbx_strand_id
1 'polypeptide(L)'
;MKLSVDKRFWVIKRRLQGANVVFICRQAGISRRTFYYYWRRFQREGWKGLGIKSRRPHTIYRTPPETVDLIIELRKTRGWGPSRIEGYLRQNKPVGVKLVGHNTIYRIIKHAGLNNSLDKPRKTWGKKRFQRSKPNEMWQADWKLTRDDEWMITYLDDYSRFIPASRVFENANTENALAVLEEALNAYGTPQQILTDQGVQFYTWQDDGKTKFTKYLERKDIQHIVASKRRPTTIGKVERFHGSYEREAWRFNTHHEYIHHYNYERPHQALDYLTPAGVYFKEV
;
A
#
# COMPACT_ATOMS: atom_id res chain seq x y z
N MET A 1 -8.31 -43.11 -6.59
CA MET A 1 -7.27 -43.38 -5.57
C MET A 1 -5.92 -43.51 -6.27
N LYS A 2 -4.85 -42.76 -5.86
CA LYS A 2 -3.52 -42.91 -6.47
C LYS A 2 -2.80 -44.12 -5.89
N LEU A 3 -2.28 -45.00 -6.72
CA LEU A 3 -1.49 -46.13 -6.27
C LEU A 3 -0.20 -45.66 -5.56
N SER A 4 0.13 -46.26 -4.41
CA SER A 4 1.43 -46.05 -3.80
C SER A 4 2.57 -46.57 -4.72
N VAL A 5 3.78 -46.05 -4.54
CA VAL A 5 4.93 -46.47 -5.36
C VAL A 5 5.15 -47.99 -5.23
N ASP A 6 5.12 -48.54 -4.03
CA ASP A 6 5.31 -49.98 -3.76
C ASP A 6 4.26 -50.82 -4.47
N LYS A 7 2.99 -50.43 -4.46
CA LYS A 7 1.94 -51.12 -5.22
C LYS A 7 2.19 -51.05 -6.73
N ARG A 8 2.77 -49.97 -7.28
CA ARG A 8 3.11 -49.89 -8.70
C ARG A 8 4.21 -50.89 -9.05
N PHE A 9 5.24 -50.98 -8.20
CA PHE A 9 6.32 -51.96 -8.36
C PHE A 9 5.76 -53.38 -8.27
N TRP A 10 4.94 -53.70 -7.30
CA TRP A 10 4.32 -54.97 -7.11
C TRP A 10 3.50 -55.40 -8.34
N VAL A 11 2.66 -54.53 -8.86
CA VAL A 11 1.80 -54.78 -10.04
C VAL A 11 2.65 -55.14 -11.28
N ILE A 12 3.73 -54.42 -11.52
CA ILE A 12 4.62 -54.64 -12.66
C ILE A 12 5.44 -55.95 -12.44
N LYS A 13 5.96 -56.15 -11.23
CA LYS A 13 6.72 -57.38 -10.90
C LYS A 13 5.87 -58.65 -11.12
N ARG A 14 4.61 -58.62 -10.68
CA ARG A 14 3.67 -59.74 -10.91
C ARG A 14 3.43 -60.03 -12.39
N ARG A 15 3.33 -58.97 -13.22
CA ARG A 15 3.18 -59.12 -14.67
C ARG A 15 4.40 -59.75 -15.30
N LEU A 16 5.59 -59.33 -14.90
CA LEU A 16 6.85 -59.92 -15.38
C LEU A 16 7.00 -61.40 -14.99
N GLN A 17 6.40 -61.82 -13.89
CA GLN A 17 6.32 -63.23 -13.44
C GLN A 17 5.23 -64.03 -14.17
N GLY A 18 4.58 -63.48 -15.21
CA GLY A 18 3.58 -64.19 -16.02
C GLY A 18 2.13 -64.10 -15.52
N ALA A 19 1.86 -63.39 -14.42
CA ALA A 19 0.50 -63.30 -13.88
C ALA A 19 -0.47 -62.58 -14.85
N ASN A 20 -1.73 -63.05 -14.86
CA ASN A 20 -2.77 -62.48 -15.71
C ASN A 20 -3.16 -61.07 -15.23
N VAL A 21 -3.36 -60.13 -16.17
CA VAL A 21 -3.70 -58.72 -15.87
C VAL A 21 -4.99 -58.59 -15.07
N VAL A 22 -6.01 -59.41 -15.36
CA VAL A 22 -7.29 -59.38 -14.63
C VAL A 22 -7.09 -59.73 -13.16
N PHE A 23 -6.29 -60.78 -12.90
CA PHE A 23 -5.94 -61.21 -11.55
C PHE A 23 -5.17 -60.13 -10.79
N ILE A 24 -4.14 -59.52 -11.42
CA ILE A 24 -3.36 -58.43 -10.83
C ILE A 24 -4.25 -57.21 -10.48
N CYS A 25 -5.13 -56.83 -11.40
CA CYS A 25 -6.04 -55.70 -11.19
C CYS A 25 -7.00 -55.95 -10.02
N ARG A 26 -7.54 -57.17 -9.92
CA ARG A 26 -8.44 -57.56 -8.80
C ARG A 26 -7.70 -57.54 -7.46
N GLN A 27 -6.50 -58.11 -7.39
CA GLN A 27 -5.70 -58.10 -6.16
C GLN A 27 -5.22 -56.71 -5.75
N ALA A 28 -4.82 -55.86 -6.69
CA ALA A 28 -4.37 -54.51 -6.42
C ALA A 28 -5.50 -53.51 -6.17
N GLY A 29 -6.76 -53.89 -6.47
CA GLY A 29 -7.90 -52.99 -6.39
C GLY A 29 -7.85 -51.82 -7.40
N ILE A 30 -7.41 -52.12 -8.65
CA ILE A 30 -7.24 -51.13 -9.71
C ILE A 30 -7.94 -51.51 -11.01
N SER A 31 -8.25 -50.51 -11.83
CA SER A 31 -8.78 -50.73 -13.16
C SER A 31 -7.68 -51.23 -14.14
N ARG A 32 -8.07 -51.94 -15.18
CA ARG A 32 -7.17 -52.29 -16.28
C ARG A 32 -6.51 -51.06 -16.90
N ARG A 33 -7.23 -49.93 -17.01
CA ARG A 33 -6.70 -48.66 -17.52
C ARG A 33 -5.53 -48.18 -16.65
N THR A 34 -5.65 -48.27 -15.34
CA THR A 34 -4.59 -47.91 -14.40
C THR A 34 -3.39 -48.84 -14.53
N PHE A 35 -3.61 -50.14 -14.68
CA PHE A 35 -2.54 -51.12 -14.94
C PHE A 35 -1.76 -50.75 -16.20
N TYR A 36 -2.44 -50.60 -17.36
CA TYR A 36 -1.78 -50.32 -18.63
C TYR A 36 -1.12 -48.94 -18.66
N TYR A 37 -1.61 -47.96 -17.87
CA TYR A 37 -0.93 -46.66 -17.68
C TYR A 37 0.46 -46.87 -17.06
N TYR A 38 0.59 -47.67 -15.98
CA TYR A 38 1.88 -47.93 -15.35
C TYR A 38 2.73 -48.90 -16.17
N TRP A 39 2.13 -49.87 -16.87
CA TRP A 39 2.81 -50.77 -17.75
C TRP A 39 3.54 -50.03 -18.88
N ARG A 40 2.87 -49.15 -19.59
CA ARG A 40 3.47 -48.30 -20.62
C ARG A 40 4.59 -47.40 -20.06
N ARG A 41 4.44 -46.88 -18.86
CA ARG A 41 5.51 -46.09 -18.19
C ARG A 41 6.73 -46.97 -17.91
N PHE A 42 6.52 -48.19 -17.44
CA PHE A 42 7.60 -49.16 -17.23
C PHE A 42 8.29 -49.53 -18.53
N GLN A 43 7.56 -49.81 -19.59
CA GLN A 43 8.13 -50.13 -20.90
C GLN A 43 8.99 -48.98 -21.46
N ARG A 44 8.60 -47.74 -21.23
CA ARG A 44 9.32 -46.57 -21.74
C ARG A 44 10.51 -46.13 -20.86
N GLU A 45 10.38 -46.18 -19.56
CA GLU A 45 11.31 -45.58 -18.60
C GLU A 45 11.87 -46.59 -17.58
N GLY A 46 11.60 -47.88 -17.75
CA GLY A 46 11.97 -48.93 -16.80
C GLY A 46 11.36 -48.70 -15.41
N TRP A 47 12.01 -49.25 -14.40
CA TRP A 47 11.59 -49.11 -13.01
C TRP A 47 11.51 -47.64 -12.52
N LYS A 48 12.37 -46.76 -13.05
CA LYS A 48 12.32 -45.31 -12.75
C LYS A 48 10.98 -44.68 -13.14
N GLY A 49 10.34 -45.17 -14.20
CA GLY A 49 9.03 -44.72 -14.64
C GLY A 49 7.90 -44.92 -13.64
N LEU A 50 8.05 -45.82 -12.66
CA LEU A 50 7.03 -46.08 -11.63
C LEU A 50 7.11 -45.12 -10.43
N GLY A 51 8.19 -44.38 -10.31
CA GLY A 51 8.39 -43.39 -9.27
C GLY A 51 7.42 -42.18 -9.35
N ILE A 52 7.50 -41.32 -8.36
CA ILE A 52 6.75 -40.07 -8.34
C ILE A 52 7.44 -39.08 -9.29
N LYS A 53 6.75 -38.66 -10.34
CA LYS A 53 7.25 -37.62 -11.22
C LYS A 53 7.13 -36.24 -10.54
N SER A 54 8.13 -35.41 -10.74
CA SER A 54 8.10 -34.02 -10.30
C SER A 54 6.87 -33.33 -10.87
N ARG A 55 6.21 -32.55 -10.02
CA ARG A 55 5.11 -31.66 -10.41
C ARG A 55 5.58 -30.24 -10.69
N ARG A 56 6.89 -30.00 -10.62
CA ARG A 56 7.44 -28.69 -10.95
C ARG A 56 7.15 -28.37 -12.41
N PRO A 57 6.77 -27.11 -12.71
CA PRO A 57 6.68 -26.65 -14.10
C PRO A 57 8.01 -26.86 -14.81
N HIS A 58 7.97 -27.28 -16.07
CA HIS A 58 9.18 -27.42 -16.89
C HIS A 58 9.83 -26.06 -17.16
N THR A 59 9.03 -25.02 -17.31
CA THR A 59 9.50 -23.64 -17.47
C THR A 59 9.34 -22.89 -16.15
N ILE A 60 10.45 -22.42 -15.59
CA ILE A 60 10.46 -21.61 -14.38
C ILE A 60 10.65 -20.16 -14.83
N TYR A 61 9.59 -19.36 -14.72
CA TYR A 61 9.68 -17.92 -14.94
C TYR A 61 10.36 -17.26 -13.73
N ARG A 62 11.54 -16.72 -13.94
CA ARG A 62 12.24 -15.90 -12.94
C ARG A 62 11.93 -14.44 -13.16
N THR A 63 11.85 -13.69 -12.07
CA THR A 63 11.79 -12.23 -12.13
C THR A 63 13.15 -11.71 -12.61
N PRO A 64 13.20 -10.80 -13.61
CA PRO A 64 14.45 -10.21 -14.07
C PRO A 64 15.24 -9.55 -12.93
N PRO A 65 16.58 -9.62 -12.95
CA PRO A 65 17.43 -9.03 -11.91
C PRO A 65 17.13 -7.54 -11.69
N GLU A 66 16.98 -6.77 -12.76
CA GLU A 66 16.71 -5.34 -12.73
C GLU A 66 15.41 -5.02 -11.97
N THR A 67 14.41 -5.89 -12.11
CA THR A 67 13.15 -5.78 -11.37
C THR A 67 13.36 -6.09 -9.88
N VAL A 68 14.19 -7.08 -9.56
CA VAL A 68 14.51 -7.45 -8.17
C VAL A 68 15.27 -6.31 -7.49
N ASP A 69 16.27 -5.76 -8.16
CA ASP A 69 17.13 -4.69 -7.64
C ASP A 69 16.32 -3.42 -7.36
N LEU A 70 15.46 -3.00 -8.30
CA LEU A 70 14.57 -1.87 -8.10
C LEU A 70 13.61 -2.08 -6.91
N ILE A 71 13.05 -3.27 -6.75
CA ILE A 71 12.16 -3.59 -5.62
C ILE A 71 12.93 -3.46 -4.29
N ILE A 72 14.16 -3.96 -4.23
CA ILE A 72 15.01 -3.90 -3.04
C ILE A 72 15.40 -2.45 -2.75
N GLU A 73 15.77 -1.68 -3.77
CA GLU A 73 16.10 -0.26 -3.65
C GLU A 73 14.92 0.53 -3.08
N LEU A 74 13.74 0.44 -3.68
CA LEU A 74 12.53 1.13 -3.21
C LEU A 74 12.16 0.73 -1.77
N ARG A 75 12.39 -0.54 -1.41
CA ARG A 75 12.19 -0.99 -0.04
C ARG A 75 13.17 -0.36 0.95
N LYS A 76 14.46 -0.28 0.60
CA LYS A 76 15.51 0.28 1.45
C LYS A 76 15.39 1.80 1.57
N THR A 77 15.30 2.50 0.45
CA THR A 77 15.33 3.97 0.40
C THR A 77 14.00 4.60 0.84
N ARG A 78 12.88 4.08 0.34
CA ARG A 78 11.54 4.65 0.58
C ARG A 78 10.74 3.91 1.66
N GLY A 79 11.16 2.73 2.09
CA GLY A 79 10.44 1.91 3.08
C GLY A 79 9.10 1.36 2.57
N TRP A 80 8.85 1.38 1.26
CA TRP A 80 7.55 1.00 0.71
C TRP A 80 7.24 -0.48 0.87
N GLY A 81 5.97 -0.78 1.16
CA GLY A 81 5.45 -2.14 1.20
C GLY A 81 5.09 -2.68 -0.19
N PRO A 82 4.85 -4.01 -0.30
CA PRO A 82 4.62 -4.68 -1.58
C PRO A 82 3.54 -4.04 -2.46
N SER A 83 2.39 -3.69 -1.88
CA SER A 83 1.29 -3.10 -2.64
C SER A 83 1.60 -1.71 -3.19
N ARG A 84 2.40 -0.91 -2.45
CA ARG A 84 2.82 0.41 -2.91
C ARG A 84 3.85 0.30 -4.03
N ILE A 85 4.80 -0.64 -3.91
CA ILE A 85 5.77 -0.91 -4.99
C ILE A 85 5.05 -1.41 -6.24
N GLU A 86 4.07 -2.31 -6.12
CA GLU A 86 3.25 -2.74 -7.25
C GLU A 86 2.54 -1.55 -7.92
N GLY A 87 1.92 -0.68 -7.12
CA GLY A 87 1.28 0.54 -7.60
C GLY A 87 2.26 1.45 -8.36
N TYR A 88 3.45 1.68 -7.79
CA TYR A 88 4.52 2.45 -8.44
C TYR A 88 4.93 1.84 -9.79
N LEU A 89 5.20 0.54 -9.85
CA LEU A 89 5.59 -0.15 -11.08
C LEU A 89 4.49 -0.07 -12.16
N ARG A 90 3.23 -0.11 -11.74
CA ARG A 90 2.08 -0.01 -12.64
C ARG A 90 1.94 1.38 -13.25
N GLN A 91 2.13 2.43 -12.45
CA GLN A 91 1.98 3.83 -12.89
C GLN A 91 3.17 4.31 -13.72
N ASN A 92 4.39 4.02 -13.27
CA ASN A 92 5.60 4.58 -13.86
C ASN A 92 6.21 3.74 -14.99
N LYS A 93 5.89 2.43 -15.04
CA LYS A 93 6.39 1.48 -16.06
C LYS A 93 7.88 1.67 -16.39
N PRO A 94 8.81 1.55 -15.41
CA PRO A 94 10.23 1.80 -15.64
C PRO A 94 10.77 0.91 -16.76
N VAL A 95 11.63 1.46 -17.61
CA VAL A 95 12.23 0.73 -18.73
C VAL A 95 13.05 -0.46 -18.23
N GLY A 96 12.91 -1.63 -18.88
CA GLY A 96 13.61 -2.86 -18.49
C GLY A 96 13.03 -3.58 -17.27
N VAL A 97 12.06 -2.99 -16.58
CA VAL A 97 11.46 -3.56 -15.37
C VAL A 97 10.14 -4.26 -15.70
N LYS A 98 10.03 -5.53 -15.28
CA LYS A 98 8.81 -6.31 -15.45
C LYS A 98 7.81 -6.00 -14.35
N LEU A 99 6.57 -5.72 -14.72
CA LEU A 99 5.47 -5.62 -13.76
C LEU A 99 5.24 -6.97 -13.07
N VAL A 100 5.31 -6.99 -11.76
CA VAL A 100 5.07 -8.17 -10.91
C VAL A 100 4.07 -7.83 -9.79
N GLY A 101 3.21 -8.79 -9.45
CA GLY A 101 2.20 -8.59 -8.41
C GLY A 101 2.78 -8.57 -6.99
N HIS A 102 2.03 -7.98 -6.06
CA HIS A 102 2.46 -7.75 -4.67
C HIS A 102 2.94 -9.02 -3.94
N ASN A 103 2.38 -10.20 -4.26
CA ASN A 103 2.85 -11.46 -3.67
C ASN A 103 4.28 -11.82 -4.11
N THR A 104 4.64 -11.54 -5.36
CA THR A 104 6.01 -11.74 -5.85
C THR A 104 6.96 -10.73 -5.19
N ILE A 105 6.54 -9.45 -5.13
CA ILE A 105 7.30 -8.39 -4.45
C ILE A 105 7.51 -8.75 -2.97
N TYR A 106 6.48 -9.22 -2.28
CA TYR A 106 6.60 -9.67 -0.89
C TYR A 106 7.65 -10.78 -0.72
N ARG A 107 7.65 -11.79 -1.63
CA ARG A 107 8.65 -12.87 -1.59
C ARG A 107 10.07 -12.37 -1.81
N ILE A 108 10.25 -11.42 -2.73
CA ILE A 108 11.56 -10.79 -2.98
C ILE A 108 12.03 -10.04 -1.73
N ILE A 109 11.20 -9.19 -1.14
CA ILE A 109 11.50 -8.45 0.09
C ILE A 109 11.82 -9.41 1.25
N LYS A 110 11.04 -10.48 1.41
CA LYS A 110 11.27 -11.50 2.44
C LYS A 110 12.59 -12.23 2.23
N HIS A 111 12.90 -12.61 0.98
CA HIS A 111 14.14 -13.31 0.65
C HIS A 111 15.38 -12.42 0.88
N ALA A 112 15.24 -11.13 0.67
CA ALA A 112 16.28 -10.14 0.97
C ALA A 112 16.41 -9.80 2.47
N GLY A 113 15.64 -10.45 3.37
CA GLY A 113 15.67 -10.18 4.81
C GLY A 113 15.08 -8.81 5.21
N LEU A 114 14.38 -8.13 4.30
CA LEU A 114 13.83 -6.79 4.51
C LEU A 114 12.37 -6.78 4.97
N ASN A 115 11.86 -7.93 5.41
CA ASN A 115 10.46 -8.09 5.84
C ASN A 115 10.29 -7.81 7.34
N ASN A 116 10.71 -6.66 7.81
CA ASN A 116 10.44 -6.23 9.18
C ASN A 116 9.00 -5.72 9.26
N SER A 117 8.17 -6.39 10.05
CA SER A 117 6.81 -5.94 10.33
C SER A 117 6.91 -4.80 11.36
N LEU A 118 6.87 -3.57 10.87
CA LEU A 118 6.97 -2.39 11.73
C LEU A 118 5.68 -2.09 12.50
N ASP A 119 4.53 -2.60 12.06
CA ASP A 119 3.24 -2.32 12.72
C ASP A 119 2.25 -3.47 12.58
N LYS A 120 1.56 -3.79 13.66
CA LYS A 120 0.37 -4.65 13.61
C LYS A 120 -0.74 -3.89 12.87
N PRO A 121 -1.46 -4.54 11.91
CA PRO A 121 -2.56 -3.88 11.22
C PRO A 121 -3.64 -3.48 12.23
N ARG A 122 -3.98 -2.19 12.31
CA ARG A 122 -5.12 -1.73 13.09
C ARG A 122 -6.40 -2.25 12.44
N LYS A 123 -7.27 -2.90 13.24
CA LYS A 123 -8.62 -3.26 12.82
C LYS A 123 -9.38 -1.97 12.46
N THR A 124 -9.64 -1.74 11.18
CA THR A 124 -10.49 -0.64 10.73
C THR A 124 -11.94 -1.11 10.74
N TRP A 125 -12.75 -0.58 11.64
CA TRP A 125 -14.20 -0.72 11.59
C TRP A 125 -14.73 0.08 10.40
N GLY A 126 -15.72 -0.47 9.69
CA GLY A 126 -16.28 0.12 8.46
C GLY A 126 -16.99 1.46 8.70
N LYS A 127 -16.20 2.54 8.83
CA LYS A 127 -16.70 3.91 8.91
C LYS A 127 -16.95 4.45 7.51
N LYS A 128 -18.08 5.11 7.29
CA LYS A 128 -18.36 5.83 6.04
C LYS A 128 -17.21 6.82 5.77
N ARG A 129 -16.56 6.66 4.63
CA ARG A 129 -15.50 7.58 4.20
C ARG A 129 -16.16 8.78 3.56
N PHE A 130 -15.97 9.93 4.16
CA PHE A 130 -16.33 11.21 3.57
C PHE A 130 -15.18 11.69 2.69
N GLN A 131 -15.49 12.21 1.50
CA GLN A 131 -14.53 12.79 0.58
C GLN A 131 -15.25 13.81 -0.29
N ARG A 132 -14.62 14.94 -0.50
CA ARG A 132 -15.06 15.95 -1.47
C ARG A 132 -14.92 15.44 -2.89
N SER A 133 -15.56 16.12 -3.87
CA SER A 133 -15.67 15.67 -5.26
C SER A 133 -14.54 16.19 -6.15
N LYS A 134 -13.93 17.33 -5.81
CA LYS A 134 -12.84 17.96 -6.57
C LYS A 134 -11.83 18.68 -5.66
N PRO A 135 -10.64 19.01 -6.19
CA PRO A 135 -9.66 19.82 -5.47
C PRO A 135 -10.23 21.18 -5.01
N ASN A 136 -9.69 21.71 -3.95
CA ASN A 136 -10.05 23.03 -3.38
C ASN A 136 -11.51 23.20 -2.92
N GLU A 137 -12.30 22.12 -2.86
CA GLU A 137 -13.58 22.21 -2.15
C GLU A 137 -13.39 22.32 -0.64
N MET A 138 -12.41 21.60 -0.08
CA MET A 138 -12.11 21.66 1.34
C MET A 138 -10.67 21.27 1.63
N TRP A 139 -10.00 22.09 2.44
CA TRP A 139 -8.74 21.69 3.06
C TRP A 139 -8.96 21.34 4.53
N GLN A 140 -8.25 20.32 5.01
CA GLN A 140 -8.16 19.98 6.43
C GLN A 140 -6.89 20.61 6.99
N ALA A 141 -6.99 21.25 8.16
CA ALA A 141 -5.84 21.82 8.84
C ALA A 141 -5.73 21.28 10.27
N ASP A 142 -4.52 20.93 10.66
CA ASP A 142 -4.25 20.38 12.00
C ASP A 142 -2.81 20.62 12.42
N TRP A 143 -2.61 20.82 13.73
CA TRP A 143 -1.32 20.90 14.38
C TRP A 143 -0.90 19.55 14.93
N LYS A 144 0.37 19.23 14.77
CA LYS A 144 0.96 18.01 15.29
C LYS A 144 2.32 18.28 15.93
N LEU A 145 2.48 17.89 17.19
CA LEU A 145 3.81 17.83 17.81
C LEU A 145 4.60 16.68 17.18
N THR A 146 5.76 16.97 16.61
CA THR A 146 6.68 16.02 15.99
C THR A 146 7.51 15.30 17.06
N ARG A 147 8.33 14.36 16.65
CA ARG A 147 9.27 13.66 17.56
C ARG A 147 10.44 14.53 18.02
N ASP A 148 10.71 15.59 17.27
CA ASP A 148 11.80 16.55 17.52
C ASP A 148 11.32 17.74 18.37
N ASP A 149 10.16 17.57 19.04
CA ASP A 149 9.49 18.58 19.89
C ASP A 149 9.14 19.88 19.14
N GLU A 150 9.00 19.84 17.83
CA GLU A 150 8.54 20.94 17.00
C GLU A 150 7.06 20.79 16.65
N TRP A 151 6.36 21.90 16.49
CA TRP A 151 4.96 21.90 16.06
C TRP A 151 4.83 22.03 14.56
N MET A 152 4.23 21.03 13.94
CA MET A 152 3.95 21.00 12.51
C MET A 152 2.50 21.41 12.26
N ILE A 153 2.29 22.47 11.47
CA ILE A 153 1.00 22.78 10.84
C ILE A 153 0.95 22.17 9.45
N THR A 154 -0.18 21.57 9.09
CA THR A 154 -0.40 20.99 7.75
C THR A 154 -1.78 21.39 7.23
N TYR A 155 -1.82 21.89 6.00
CA TYR A 155 -3.02 22.00 5.18
C TYR A 155 -3.06 20.87 4.17
N LEU A 156 -4.16 20.12 4.10
CA LEU A 156 -4.31 18.95 3.26
C LEU A 156 -5.63 19.01 2.49
N ASP A 157 -5.56 18.93 1.17
CA ASP A 157 -6.75 18.87 0.32
C ASP A 157 -7.52 17.56 0.54
N ASP A 158 -8.81 17.68 0.84
CA ASP A 158 -9.67 16.55 1.20
C ASP A 158 -9.86 15.56 0.05
N TYR A 159 -9.90 16.03 -1.19
CA TYR A 159 -10.11 15.20 -2.36
C TYR A 159 -8.83 14.45 -2.78
N SER A 160 -7.77 15.19 -3.05
CA SER A 160 -6.52 14.67 -3.62
C SER A 160 -5.51 14.19 -2.58
N ARG A 161 -5.66 14.55 -1.29
CA ARG A 161 -4.63 14.39 -0.25
C ARG A 161 -3.37 15.22 -0.48
N PHE A 162 -3.38 16.11 -1.46
CA PHE A 162 -2.30 17.05 -1.71
C PHE A 162 -2.10 17.97 -0.50
N ILE A 163 -0.86 18.30 -0.21
CA ILE A 163 -0.50 19.22 0.87
C ILE A 163 -0.09 20.54 0.23
N PRO A 164 -1.00 21.54 0.18
CA PRO A 164 -0.67 22.88 -0.34
C PRO A 164 0.45 23.54 0.45
N ALA A 165 0.42 23.41 1.78
CA ALA A 165 1.52 23.89 2.62
C ALA A 165 1.60 23.10 3.92
N SER A 166 2.83 22.96 4.42
CA SER A 166 3.15 22.44 5.75
C SER A 166 4.49 22.98 6.20
N ARG A 167 4.58 23.40 7.48
CA ARG A 167 5.80 23.90 8.10
C ARG A 167 5.89 23.47 9.55
N VAL A 168 7.09 23.51 10.08
CA VAL A 168 7.41 23.23 11.49
C VAL A 168 7.84 24.52 12.20
N PHE A 169 7.48 24.62 13.48
CA PHE A 169 7.72 25.79 14.33
C PHE A 169 7.99 25.34 15.77
N GLU A 170 8.66 26.15 16.54
CA GLU A 170 8.82 25.92 17.99
C GLU A 170 7.48 25.94 18.75
N ASN A 171 6.53 26.76 18.30
CA ASN A 171 5.25 26.95 18.98
C ASN A 171 4.06 26.90 18.00
N ALA A 172 3.00 26.22 18.44
CA ALA A 172 1.71 26.24 17.74
C ALA A 172 0.94 27.51 18.12
N ASN A 173 0.81 28.44 17.18
CA ASN A 173 0.03 29.65 17.35
C ASN A 173 -0.76 29.99 16.09
N THR A 174 -1.69 30.95 16.23
CA THR A 174 -2.58 31.35 15.12
C THR A 174 -1.81 32.09 14.02
N GLU A 175 -0.81 32.88 14.38
CA GLU A 175 -0.01 33.68 13.45
C GLU A 175 0.77 32.76 12.49
N ASN A 176 1.41 31.74 13.01
CA ASN A 176 2.11 30.74 12.21
C ASN A 176 1.15 29.96 11.30
N ALA A 177 -0.03 29.58 11.82
CA ALA A 177 -1.05 28.93 11.00
C ALA A 177 -1.50 29.82 9.84
N LEU A 178 -1.74 31.09 10.08
CA LEU A 178 -2.14 32.04 9.04
C LEU A 178 -1.04 32.30 8.01
N ALA A 179 0.22 32.44 8.44
CA ALA A 179 1.34 32.64 7.53
C ALA A 179 1.47 31.47 6.54
N VAL A 180 1.38 30.22 7.04
CA VAL A 180 1.44 29.02 6.18
C VAL A 180 0.19 28.90 5.30
N LEU A 181 -0.98 29.30 5.79
CA LEU A 181 -2.18 29.36 4.97
C LEU A 181 -2.03 30.33 3.81
N GLU A 182 -1.48 31.52 4.06
CA GLU A 182 -1.29 32.57 3.05
C GLU A 182 -0.33 32.09 1.95
N GLU A 183 0.75 31.38 2.29
CA GLU A 183 1.62 30.72 1.31
C GLU A 183 0.82 29.73 0.44
N ALA A 184 -0.02 28.89 1.06
CA ALA A 184 -0.84 27.93 0.36
C ALA A 184 -1.84 28.59 -0.59
N LEU A 185 -2.53 29.64 -0.13
CA LEU A 185 -3.51 30.40 -0.92
C LEU A 185 -2.85 31.04 -2.15
N ASN A 186 -1.68 31.62 -1.99
CA ASN A 186 -0.95 32.29 -3.07
C ASN A 186 -0.46 31.28 -4.12
N ALA A 187 -0.05 30.09 -3.71
CA ALA A 187 0.51 29.08 -4.61
C ALA A 187 -0.56 28.22 -5.31
N TYR A 188 -1.67 27.92 -4.62
CA TYR A 188 -2.63 26.90 -5.06
C TYR A 188 -4.08 27.37 -5.13
N GLY A 189 -4.32 28.66 -4.88
CA GLY A 189 -5.65 29.26 -4.89
C GLY A 189 -6.43 29.05 -3.59
N THR A 190 -7.65 29.59 -3.56
CA THR A 190 -8.48 29.65 -2.37
C THR A 190 -9.43 28.46 -2.31
N PRO A 191 -9.42 27.66 -1.23
CA PRO A 191 -10.42 26.62 -1.03
C PRO A 191 -11.77 27.21 -0.63
N GLN A 192 -12.85 26.50 -0.92
CA GLN A 192 -14.19 26.93 -0.49
C GLN A 192 -14.34 26.79 1.04
N GLN A 193 -13.69 25.80 1.64
CA GLN A 193 -13.84 25.46 3.05
C GLN A 193 -12.50 25.09 3.67
N ILE A 194 -12.31 25.45 4.94
CA ILE A 194 -11.23 24.91 5.79
C ILE A 194 -11.84 24.25 7.01
N LEU A 195 -11.47 22.99 7.23
CA LEU A 195 -11.89 22.16 8.34
C LEU A 195 -10.75 22.04 9.36
N THR A 196 -11.01 22.45 10.61
CA THR A 196 -10.05 22.34 11.71
C THR A 196 -10.65 21.55 12.88
N ASP A 197 -9.79 21.21 13.83
CA ASP A 197 -10.25 20.79 15.15
C ASP A 197 -10.69 21.99 16.03
N GLN A 198 -10.93 21.73 17.32
CA GLN A 198 -11.23 22.73 18.32
C GLN A 198 -9.97 23.22 19.07
N GLY A 199 -8.80 23.15 18.47
CA GLY A 199 -7.58 23.71 19.03
C GLY A 199 -7.76 25.23 19.28
N VAL A 200 -7.16 25.73 20.35
CA VAL A 200 -7.26 27.16 20.76
C VAL A 200 -6.76 28.11 19.68
N GLN A 201 -5.92 27.63 18.77
CA GLN A 201 -5.40 28.41 17.64
C GLN A 201 -6.47 28.66 16.57
N PHE A 202 -7.47 27.76 16.46
CA PHE A 202 -8.52 27.82 15.46
C PHE A 202 -9.89 28.19 16.01
N TYR A 203 -10.15 27.87 17.30
CA TYR A 203 -11.47 27.99 17.88
C TYR A 203 -11.41 28.57 19.31
N THR A 204 -12.38 29.38 19.66
CA THR A 204 -12.60 29.91 21.04
C THR A 204 -14.08 29.80 21.37
N TRP A 205 -14.40 29.68 22.67
CA TRP A 205 -15.78 29.78 23.20
C TRP A 205 -16.17 31.20 23.52
N GLN A 206 -15.20 32.14 23.50
CA GLN A 206 -15.41 33.58 23.70
C GLN A 206 -15.65 34.25 22.34
N ASP A 207 -16.11 35.52 22.34
CA ASP A 207 -16.29 36.34 21.14
C ASP A 207 -17.10 35.65 20.03
N ASP A 208 -18.26 35.09 20.35
CA ASP A 208 -19.10 34.35 19.40
C ASP A 208 -18.36 33.18 18.67
N GLY A 209 -17.29 32.66 19.27
CA GLY A 209 -16.51 31.58 18.67
C GLY A 209 -15.52 32.00 17.59
N LYS A 210 -15.31 33.32 17.38
CA LYS A 210 -14.48 33.85 16.29
C LYS A 210 -13.07 34.22 16.75
N THR A 211 -12.11 33.36 16.41
CA THR A 211 -10.68 33.63 16.57
C THR A 211 -10.15 34.57 15.47
N LYS A 212 -8.91 35.04 15.60
CA LYS A 212 -8.18 35.71 14.50
C LYS A 212 -8.18 34.85 13.23
N PHE A 213 -8.07 33.52 13.37
CA PHE A 213 -8.10 32.59 12.27
C PHE A 213 -9.45 32.60 11.54
N THR A 214 -10.55 32.48 12.28
CA THR A 214 -11.91 32.56 11.72
C THR A 214 -12.16 33.87 11.01
N LYS A 215 -11.80 35.00 11.66
CA LYS A 215 -11.96 36.34 11.08
C LYS A 215 -11.14 36.55 9.80
N TYR A 216 -9.96 35.90 9.70
CA TYR A 216 -9.16 35.91 8.48
C TYR A 216 -9.84 35.14 7.36
N LEU A 217 -10.36 33.91 7.64
CA LEU A 217 -11.07 33.11 6.66
C LEU A 217 -12.30 33.78 6.11
N GLU A 218 -13.09 34.44 6.98
CA GLU A 218 -14.26 35.24 6.57
C GLU A 218 -13.88 36.35 5.58
N ARG A 219 -12.78 37.06 5.82
CA ARG A 219 -12.27 38.12 4.92
C ARG A 219 -11.83 37.57 3.54
N LYS A 220 -11.46 36.31 3.48
CA LYS A 220 -11.05 35.62 2.25
C LYS A 220 -12.19 34.84 1.59
N ASP A 221 -13.42 34.97 2.10
CA ASP A 221 -14.60 34.22 1.65
C ASP A 221 -14.45 32.69 1.73
N ILE A 222 -13.76 32.24 2.78
CA ILE A 222 -13.54 30.83 3.08
C ILE A 222 -14.43 30.38 4.23
N GLN A 223 -15.27 29.38 4.04
CA GLN A 223 -16.09 28.82 5.10
C GLN A 223 -15.23 28.08 6.12
N HIS A 224 -15.24 28.51 7.39
CA HIS A 224 -14.59 27.76 8.47
C HIS A 224 -15.53 26.68 9.02
N ILE A 225 -15.08 25.44 9.04
CA ILE A 225 -15.79 24.30 9.63
C ILE A 225 -14.98 23.79 10.81
N VAL A 226 -15.56 23.80 12.00
CA VAL A 226 -14.91 23.29 13.22
C VAL A 226 -15.44 21.88 13.51
N ALA A 227 -14.54 20.91 13.62
CA ALA A 227 -14.92 19.52 13.88
C ALA A 227 -15.49 19.35 15.28
N SER A 228 -16.60 18.63 15.40
CA SER A 228 -17.23 18.34 16.68
C SER A 228 -16.39 17.33 17.48
N LYS A 229 -16.22 17.54 18.80
CA LYS A 229 -15.54 16.62 19.74
C LYS A 229 -16.04 15.17 19.67
N ARG A 230 -17.27 14.94 19.27
CA ARG A 230 -17.91 13.61 19.21
C ARG A 230 -17.80 12.93 17.82
N ARG A 231 -17.11 13.53 16.83
CA ARG A 231 -16.93 12.99 15.49
C ARG A 231 -15.46 12.98 15.08
N PRO A 232 -14.62 12.10 15.66
CA PRO A 232 -13.16 12.08 15.42
C PRO A 232 -12.76 11.69 13.99
N THR A 233 -13.72 11.35 13.13
CA THR A 233 -13.44 10.96 11.74
C THR A 233 -13.36 12.13 10.77
N THR A 234 -13.65 13.33 11.22
CA THR A 234 -13.80 14.52 10.35
C THR A 234 -12.44 15.01 9.82
N ILE A 235 -11.41 15.05 10.68
CA ILE A 235 -10.02 15.41 10.32
C ILE A 235 -9.11 14.20 10.08
N GLY A 236 -9.68 13.01 9.95
CA GLY A 236 -8.92 11.75 9.87
C GLY A 236 -7.98 11.60 8.67
N LYS A 237 -8.01 12.51 7.69
CA LYS A 237 -7.10 12.47 6.54
C LYS A 237 -5.78 13.14 6.87
N VAL A 238 -5.81 14.31 7.49
CA VAL A 238 -4.59 14.99 7.96
C VAL A 238 -3.94 14.21 9.10
N GLU A 239 -4.73 13.65 10.03
CA GLU A 239 -4.20 12.75 11.06
C GLU A 239 -3.48 11.52 10.46
N ARG A 240 -4.03 10.95 9.37
CA ARG A 240 -3.38 9.84 8.66
C ARG A 240 -2.09 10.27 7.98
N PHE A 241 -2.03 11.50 7.45
CA PHE A 241 -0.80 12.08 6.95
C PHE A 241 0.22 12.19 8.08
N HIS A 242 -0.14 12.73 9.25
CA HIS A 242 0.74 12.81 10.42
C HIS A 242 1.32 11.44 10.81
N GLY A 243 0.48 10.41 10.83
CA GLY A 243 0.97 9.04 11.06
C GLY A 243 1.90 8.50 9.96
N SER A 244 1.80 9.00 8.73
CA SER A 244 2.74 8.66 7.65
C SER A 244 4.04 9.45 7.80
N TYR A 245 3.96 10.72 8.16
CA TYR A 245 5.09 11.58 8.48
C TYR A 245 5.99 10.96 9.56
N GLU A 246 5.43 10.59 10.69
CA GLU A 246 6.19 9.97 11.79
C GLU A 246 6.92 8.68 11.39
N ARG A 247 6.35 7.91 10.48
CA ARG A 247 6.95 6.64 10.04
C ARG A 247 7.99 6.78 8.93
N GLU A 248 7.91 7.83 8.15
CA GLU A 248 8.64 7.91 6.88
C GLU A 248 9.58 9.12 6.79
N ALA A 249 9.28 10.25 7.47
CA ALA A 249 10.01 11.52 7.32
C ALA A 249 11.49 11.44 7.71
N TRP A 250 11.85 10.61 8.67
CA TRP A 250 13.24 10.40 9.10
C TRP A 250 14.18 9.89 7.98
N ARG A 251 13.65 9.50 6.82
CA ARG A 251 14.43 9.10 5.64
C ARG A 251 14.84 10.28 4.76
N PHE A 252 14.39 11.47 5.10
CA PHE A 252 14.61 12.69 4.33
C PHE A 252 15.39 13.68 5.19
N ASN A 253 16.21 14.52 4.57
CA ASN A 253 17.05 15.45 5.31
C ASN A 253 16.24 16.62 5.87
N THR A 254 15.14 16.99 5.19
CA THR A 254 14.31 18.13 5.59
C THR A 254 12.82 17.80 5.53
N HIS A 255 12.04 18.54 6.31
CA HIS A 255 10.58 18.53 6.23
C HIS A 255 10.07 18.77 4.79
N HIS A 256 10.65 19.76 4.12
CA HIS A 256 10.27 20.11 2.75
C HIS A 256 10.50 18.96 1.75
N GLU A 257 11.62 18.25 1.83
CA GLU A 257 11.88 17.08 0.98
C GLU A 257 10.84 15.99 1.19
N TYR A 258 10.42 15.76 2.44
CA TYR A 258 9.36 14.78 2.70
C TYR A 258 8.01 15.22 2.13
N ILE A 259 7.62 16.50 2.26
CA ILE A 259 6.37 17.04 1.70
C ILE A 259 6.39 16.91 0.17
N HIS A 260 7.52 17.27 -0.47
CA HIS A 260 7.70 17.06 -1.92
C HIS A 260 7.51 15.59 -2.29
N HIS A 261 8.23 14.69 -1.61
CA HIS A 261 8.08 13.24 -1.82
C HIS A 261 6.63 12.77 -1.64
N TYR A 262 5.96 13.21 -0.58
CA TYR A 262 4.57 12.84 -0.29
C TYR A 262 3.63 13.26 -1.42
N ASN A 263 3.77 14.47 -1.92
CA ASN A 263 2.92 15.04 -2.95
C ASN A 263 3.18 14.46 -4.34
N TYR A 264 4.45 14.32 -4.74
CA TYR A 264 4.82 14.09 -6.14
C TYR A 264 5.33 12.68 -6.45
N GLU A 265 5.85 11.95 -5.46
CA GLU A 265 6.48 10.66 -5.71
C GLU A 265 5.76 9.48 -5.04
N ARG A 266 5.13 9.72 -3.89
CA ARG A 266 4.58 8.67 -3.05
C ARG A 266 3.26 8.12 -3.58
N PRO A 267 3.16 6.84 -4.01
CA PRO A 267 1.89 6.24 -4.42
C PRO A 267 0.92 6.15 -3.23
N HIS A 268 -0.30 6.63 -3.41
CA HIS A 268 -1.30 6.70 -2.37
C HIS A 268 -2.42 5.67 -2.59
N GLN A 269 -2.56 4.69 -1.69
CA GLN A 269 -3.53 3.59 -1.85
C GLN A 269 -4.97 4.05 -2.01
N ALA A 270 -5.39 5.14 -1.33
CA ALA A 270 -6.75 5.66 -1.44
C ALA A 270 -7.01 6.43 -2.74
N LEU A 271 -5.98 6.64 -3.56
CA LEU A 271 -6.01 7.30 -4.87
C LEU A 271 -5.63 6.31 -6.00
N ASP A 272 -5.92 5.03 -5.81
CA ASP A 272 -5.53 3.97 -6.76
C ASP A 272 -4.04 3.99 -7.13
N TYR A 273 -3.21 4.29 -6.13
CA TYR A 273 -1.76 4.44 -6.23
C TYR A 273 -1.26 5.60 -7.11
N LEU A 274 -2.13 6.53 -7.50
CA LEU A 274 -1.71 7.83 -8.01
C LEU A 274 -1.04 8.65 -6.89
N THR A 275 -0.23 9.63 -7.28
CA THR A 275 0.31 10.60 -6.34
C THR A 275 -0.74 11.67 -6.00
N PRO A 276 -0.68 12.32 -4.82
CA PRO A 276 -1.54 13.44 -4.49
C PRO A 276 -1.52 14.54 -5.55
N ALA A 277 -0.34 14.92 -6.05
CA ALA A 277 -0.19 15.91 -7.12
C ALA A 277 -0.85 15.45 -8.43
N GLY A 278 -0.66 14.18 -8.81
CA GLY A 278 -1.28 13.62 -10.01
C GLY A 278 -2.80 13.62 -9.98
N VAL A 279 -3.42 13.68 -8.78
CA VAL A 279 -4.88 13.82 -8.62
C VAL A 279 -5.27 15.29 -8.49
N TYR A 280 -4.48 16.11 -7.80
CA TYR A 280 -4.77 17.52 -7.56
C TYR A 280 -4.75 18.36 -8.84
N PHE A 281 -3.73 18.15 -9.69
CA PHE A 281 -3.54 18.89 -10.95
C PHE A 281 -4.21 18.24 -12.17
N LYS A 282 -4.88 17.10 -11.96
CA LYS A 282 -5.64 16.48 -13.06
C LYS A 282 -6.81 17.40 -13.41
N GLU A 283 -6.84 17.87 -14.65
CA GLU A 283 -7.99 18.58 -15.18
C GLU A 283 -9.24 17.68 -15.07
N VAL A 284 -10.30 18.22 -14.50
CA VAL A 284 -11.58 17.54 -14.29
C VAL A 284 -12.44 17.72 -15.53
#